data_8b47b674ca9c8ccdd4e7de582d907325
#
_entry.id   8b47b674ca9c8ccdd4e7de582d907325
#
_cell.length_a   1.000
_cell.length_b   1.000
_cell.length_c   1.000
_cell.angle_alpha   90.00
_cell.angle_beta   90.00
_cell.angle_gamma   90.00
#
_symmetry.space_group_name_H-M   'P 1'
#
loop_
_entity.id
_entity.type
_entity.pdbx_description
1 polymer ?
#
loop_
_entity_poly.entity_id
_entity_poly.type
_entity_poly.pdbx_seq_one_letter_code
_entity_poly.pdbx_strand_id
1 'polypeptide(L)'
;MASIKLFRIFDIDVKVHYSLFIIIAIFSYAFYVSPFAFSELKNPERSIFSILAAIGIFFSVLVHELSHSITAKRYGGNVREIILFIFGGMAVMDKMPKKEGVVSFAGPLASILLGAIFFAFYVSVPYPLSKFFLLMSEINFILAIFNLIPAFPLDGGRILRSILAKKYGFYQATRIAAELGKFLAIFMAIYGLFFNLWLLLIAIFIYMGANEEEKLVTIESLLSRFKVGDLMTREVVAVTPDMTVGDVLRLMFERKHLGYPVVKNGEVIGIVTLHDVVGKDENTKIEEVMTRNVITVTPDTPMIDALRILASSGVGRLVVVDNGKLVGILTRTDIVKAVEILEVYQFAK
;
A
#
# COMPACT_ATOMS: atom_id res chain seq x y z
N MET A 1 1.84 -9.71 -6.57
CA MET A 1 1.77 -10.67 -5.43
C MET A 1 0.96 -11.89 -5.88
N ALA A 2 1.38 -13.08 -5.50
CA ALA A 2 0.66 -14.32 -5.84
C ALA A 2 -0.64 -14.43 -5.01
N SER A 3 -1.75 -14.01 -5.58
CA SER A 3 -3.07 -14.00 -4.95
C SER A 3 -4.12 -14.64 -5.87
N ILE A 4 -5.10 -15.31 -5.30
CA ILE A 4 -6.21 -15.95 -5.99
C ILE A 4 -7.45 -15.07 -5.80
N LYS A 5 -8.15 -14.77 -6.90
CA LYS A 5 -9.45 -14.09 -6.86
C LYS A 5 -10.51 -15.08 -6.39
N LEU A 6 -11.25 -14.71 -5.32
CA LEU A 6 -12.38 -15.50 -4.82
C LEU A 6 -13.69 -15.11 -5.50
N PHE A 7 -14.04 -13.83 -5.41
CA PHE A 7 -15.28 -13.29 -5.97
C PHE A 7 -15.16 -11.77 -6.18
N ARG A 8 -16.23 -11.18 -6.73
CA ARG A 8 -16.35 -9.72 -6.88
C ARG A 8 -17.66 -9.26 -6.24
N ILE A 9 -17.56 -8.18 -5.44
CA ILE A 9 -18.71 -7.58 -4.75
C ILE A 9 -18.57 -6.05 -4.80
N PHE A 10 -19.67 -5.33 -5.08
CA PHE A 10 -19.68 -3.87 -5.25
C PHE A 10 -18.59 -3.34 -6.21
N ASP A 11 -18.31 -4.07 -7.28
CA ASP A 11 -17.21 -3.78 -8.23
C ASP A 11 -15.81 -3.72 -7.56
N ILE A 12 -15.60 -4.53 -6.54
CA ILE A 12 -14.32 -4.72 -5.85
C ILE A 12 -13.96 -6.19 -5.94
N ASP A 13 -12.78 -6.51 -6.46
CA ASP A 13 -12.29 -7.87 -6.50
C ASP A 13 -11.77 -8.27 -5.12
N VAL A 14 -12.30 -9.34 -4.55
CA VAL A 14 -11.81 -9.92 -3.30
C VAL A 14 -10.82 -11.02 -3.64
N LYS A 15 -9.58 -10.85 -3.18
CA LYS A 15 -8.47 -11.77 -3.41
C LYS A 15 -7.90 -12.29 -2.10
N VAL A 16 -7.31 -13.47 -2.17
CA VAL A 16 -6.63 -14.13 -1.04
C VAL A 16 -5.20 -14.42 -1.43
N HIS A 17 -4.26 -13.96 -0.60
CA HIS A 17 -2.86 -14.32 -0.71
C HIS A 17 -2.62 -15.70 -0.07
N TYR A 18 -1.68 -16.49 -0.58
CA TYR A 18 -1.39 -17.84 -0.05
C TYR A 18 -1.04 -17.85 1.45
N SER A 19 -0.46 -16.75 1.98
CA SER A 19 -0.15 -16.63 3.41
C SER A 19 -1.39 -16.69 4.32
N LEU A 20 -2.60 -16.46 3.80
CA LEU A 20 -3.83 -16.56 4.56
C LEU A 20 -4.09 -17.99 5.04
N PHE A 21 -3.78 -19.00 4.24
CA PHE A 21 -3.97 -20.40 4.63
C PHE A 21 -3.07 -20.79 5.82
N ILE A 22 -1.85 -20.23 5.86
CA ILE A 22 -0.90 -20.46 6.95
C ILE A 22 -1.45 -19.88 8.26
N ILE A 23 -1.93 -18.64 8.22
CA ILE A 23 -2.41 -17.98 9.44
C ILE A 23 -3.75 -18.57 9.92
N ILE A 24 -4.63 -19.01 9.01
CA ILE A 24 -5.84 -19.77 9.38
C ILE A 24 -5.46 -21.05 10.13
N ALA A 25 -4.45 -21.80 9.66
CA ALA A 25 -4.00 -23.00 10.35
C ALA A 25 -3.43 -22.68 11.75
N ILE A 26 -2.64 -21.60 11.87
CA ILE A 26 -2.09 -21.15 13.16
C ILE A 26 -3.21 -20.75 14.12
N PHE A 27 -4.18 -19.95 13.69
CA PHE A 27 -5.31 -19.56 14.56
C PHE A 27 -6.21 -20.72 14.89
N SER A 28 -6.46 -21.65 13.95
CA SER A 28 -7.22 -22.86 14.24
C SER A 28 -6.56 -23.68 15.34
N TYR A 29 -5.24 -23.86 15.27
CA TYR A 29 -4.47 -24.54 16.32
C TYR A 29 -4.48 -23.74 17.63
N ALA A 30 -4.31 -22.43 17.59
CA ALA A 30 -4.35 -21.58 18.78
C ALA A 30 -5.70 -21.67 19.51
N PHE A 31 -6.83 -21.64 18.76
CA PHE A 31 -8.15 -21.84 19.36
C PHE A 31 -8.36 -23.25 19.88
N TYR A 32 -7.83 -24.26 19.19
CA TYR A 32 -7.92 -25.65 19.62
C TYR A 32 -7.20 -25.88 20.95
N VAL A 33 -6.02 -25.29 21.17
CA VAL A 33 -5.27 -25.46 22.43
C VAL A 33 -5.68 -24.46 23.51
N SER A 34 -6.39 -23.39 23.15
CA SER A 34 -6.79 -22.34 24.09
C SER A 34 -7.73 -22.88 25.19
N PRO A 35 -7.45 -22.58 26.48
CA PRO A 35 -8.38 -22.91 27.55
C PRO A 35 -9.64 -22.04 27.56
N PHE A 36 -9.62 -20.89 26.87
CA PHE A 36 -10.72 -19.92 26.89
C PHE A 36 -11.68 -20.05 25.70
N ALA A 37 -11.28 -20.75 24.62
CA ALA A 37 -12.11 -20.88 23.43
C ALA A 37 -13.07 -22.10 23.56
N PHE A 38 -12.64 -23.25 23.08
CA PHE A 38 -13.49 -24.45 22.93
C PHE A 38 -12.98 -25.63 23.75
N SER A 39 -12.29 -25.40 24.88
CA SER A 39 -11.69 -26.45 25.72
C SER A 39 -12.70 -27.41 26.29
N GLU A 40 -13.95 -26.99 26.47
CA GLU A 40 -15.07 -27.81 27.02
C GLU A 40 -15.61 -28.79 25.99
N LEU A 41 -15.37 -28.59 24.70
CA LEU A 41 -15.81 -29.45 23.60
C LEU A 41 -14.88 -30.65 23.42
N LYS A 42 -15.46 -31.79 23.06
CA LYS A 42 -14.73 -32.98 22.63
C LYS A 42 -14.49 -32.98 21.13
N ASN A 43 -13.51 -33.78 20.67
CA ASN A 43 -13.36 -34.00 19.24
C ASN A 43 -14.52 -34.84 18.68
N PRO A 44 -15.01 -34.57 17.45
CA PRO A 44 -14.47 -33.61 16.45
C PRO A 44 -14.96 -32.17 16.60
N GLU A 45 -15.96 -31.89 17.48
CA GLU A 45 -16.57 -30.54 17.58
C GLU A 45 -15.55 -29.45 17.89
N ARG A 46 -14.64 -29.72 18.84
CA ARG A 46 -13.58 -28.77 19.20
C ARG A 46 -12.76 -28.33 17.98
N SER A 47 -12.36 -29.29 17.14
CA SER A 47 -11.59 -29.00 15.92
C SER A 47 -12.42 -28.19 14.93
N ILE A 48 -13.69 -28.56 14.74
CA ILE A 48 -14.59 -27.85 13.80
C ILE A 48 -14.78 -26.39 14.21
N PHE A 49 -15.14 -26.14 15.48
CA PHE A 49 -15.35 -24.78 15.97
C PHE A 49 -14.07 -23.94 15.97
N SER A 50 -12.91 -24.54 16.22
CA SER A 50 -11.61 -23.85 16.13
C SER A 50 -11.29 -23.40 14.70
N ILE A 51 -11.56 -24.24 13.70
CA ILE A 51 -11.38 -23.88 12.28
C ILE A 51 -12.41 -22.81 11.87
N LEU A 52 -13.67 -22.98 12.25
CA LEU A 52 -14.71 -21.99 11.95
C LEU A 52 -14.40 -20.62 12.57
N ALA A 53 -13.87 -20.58 13.79
CA ALA A 53 -13.47 -19.34 14.44
C ALA A 53 -12.31 -18.66 13.70
N ALA A 54 -11.30 -19.42 13.27
CA ALA A 54 -10.20 -18.89 12.48
C ALA A 54 -10.67 -18.30 11.13
N ILE A 55 -11.58 -18.99 10.43
CA ILE A 55 -12.20 -18.46 9.20
C ILE A 55 -13.07 -17.24 9.53
N GLY A 56 -13.80 -17.26 10.64
CA GLY A 56 -14.67 -16.18 11.11
C GLY A 56 -13.91 -14.86 11.37
N ILE A 57 -12.66 -14.93 11.86
CA ILE A 57 -11.79 -13.75 11.98
C ILE A 57 -11.61 -13.08 10.60
N PHE A 58 -11.25 -13.84 9.58
CA PHE A 58 -11.00 -13.28 8.25
C PHE A 58 -12.27 -12.81 7.56
N PHE A 59 -13.41 -13.43 7.85
CA PHE A 59 -14.71 -12.89 7.47
C PHE A 59 -14.96 -11.53 8.13
N SER A 60 -14.68 -11.38 9.42
CA SER A 60 -14.81 -10.13 10.16
C SER A 60 -13.88 -9.04 9.58
N VAL A 61 -12.63 -9.39 9.30
CA VAL A 61 -11.66 -8.49 8.63
C VAL A 61 -12.16 -8.09 7.25
N LEU A 62 -12.70 -9.01 6.47
CA LEU A 62 -13.25 -8.70 5.14
C LEU A 62 -14.42 -7.71 5.23
N VAL A 63 -15.34 -7.88 6.18
CA VAL A 63 -16.47 -6.95 6.40
C VAL A 63 -15.96 -5.56 6.80
N HIS A 64 -14.94 -5.52 7.65
CA HIS A 64 -14.25 -4.30 8.06
C HIS A 64 -13.66 -3.55 6.84
N GLU A 65 -12.81 -4.22 6.03
CA GLU A 65 -12.18 -3.65 4.84
C GLU A 65 -13.18 -3.27 3.75
N LEU A 66 -14.24 -4.08 3.59
CA LEU A 66 -15.30 -3.80 2.63
C LEU A 66 -16.06 -2.53 2.99
N SER A 67 -16.27 -2.27 4.28
CA SER A 67 -16.92 -1.05 4.77
C SER A 67 -16.08 0.20 4.48
N HIS A 68 -14.77 0.15 4.68
CA HIS A 68 -13.86 1.20 4.22
C HIS A 68 -13.97 1.42 2.72
N SER A 69 -13.91 0.34 1.95
CA SER A 69 -13.89 0.37 0.50
C SER A 69 -15.17 0.94 -0.11
N ILE A 70 -16.34 0.54 0.40
CA ILE A 70 -17.64 1.06 -0.04
C ILE A 70 -17.75 2.55 0.32
N THR A 71 -17.33 2.92 1.53
CA THR A 71 -17.35 4.32 1.98
C THR A 71 -16.38 5.16 1.15
N ALA A 72 -15.18 4.65 0.86
CA ALA A 72 -14.22 5.33 -0.01
C ALA A 72 -14.80 5.63 -1.40
N LYS A 73 -15.48 4.65 -2.02
CA LYS A 73 -16.15 4.85 -3.32
C LYS A 73 -17.22 5.95 -3.27
N ARG A 74 -18.01 6.01 -2.18
CA ARG A 74 -19.01 7.09 -1.99
C ARG A 74 -18.39 8.49 -1.90
N TYR A 75 -17.16 8.60 -1.39
CA TYR A 75 -16.45 9.87 -1.27
C TYR A 75 -15.41 10.10 -2.39
N GLY A 76 -15.61 9.47 -3.54
CA GLY A 76 -14.84 9.73 -4.78
C GLY A 76 -13.50 9.03 -4.85
N GLY A 77 -13.24 8.06 -3.97
CA GLY A 77 -12.15 7.11 -4.09
C GLY A 77 -12.44 6.04 -5.15
N ASN A 78 -11.42 5.40 -5.66
CA ASN A 78 -11.54 4.24 -6.55
C ASN A 78 -10.79 3.05 -5.96
N VAL A 79 -11.55 2.08 -5.44
CA VAL A 79 -11.02 0.83 -4.87
C VAL A 79 -11.17 -0.27 -5.92
N ARG A 80 -10.04 -0.88 -6.30
CA ARG A 80 -9.99 -1.93 -7.31
C ARG A 80 -10.14 -3.32 -6.71
N GLU A 81 -9.42 -3.59 -5.63
CA GLU A 81 -9.38 -4.90 -5.02
C GLU A 81 -9.10 -4.84 -3.52
N ILE A 82 -9.55 -5.85 -2.79
CA ILE A 82 -9.19 -6.14 -1.40
C ILE A 82 -8.40 -7.44 -1.41
N ILE A 83 -7.21 -7.44 -0.80
CA ILE A 83 -6.36 -8.62 -0.67
C ILE A 83 -6.30 -9.01 0.81
N LEU A 84 -6.79 -10.21 1.14
CA LEU A 84 -6.63 -10.81 2.47
C LEU A 84 -5.30 -11.57 2.54
N PHE A 85 -4.51 -11.29 3.58
CA PHE A 85 -3.19 -11.89 3.78
C PHE A 85 -2.88 -12.07 5.27
N ILE A 86 -1.70 -12.56 5.61
CA ILE A 86 -1.32 -12.93 6.99
C ILE A 86 -1.54 -11.84 8.04
N PHE A 87 -1.39 -10.56 7.69
CA PHE A 87 -1.54 -9.44 8.64
C PHE A 87 -2.93 -8.78 8.61
N GLY A 88 -3.90 -9.33 7.87
CA GLY A 88 -5.26 -8.79 7.76
C GLY A 88 -5.73 -8.57 6.33
N GLY A 89 -6.39 -7.44 6.07
CA GLY A 89 -6.85 -7.01 4.76
C GLY A 89 -6.11 -5.77 4.27
N MET A 90 -5.99 -5.64 2.96
CA MET A 90 -5.44 -4.46 2.30
C MET A 90 -6.29 -4.09 1.09
N ALA A 91 -6.86 -2.89 1.10
CA ALA A 91 -7.57 -2.33 -0.03
C ALA A 91 -6.59 -1.60 -0.98
N VAL A 92 -6.56 -2.00 -2.25
CA VAL A 92 -5.78 -1.34 -3.30
C VAL A 92 -6.64 -0.25 -3.94
N MET A 93 -6.20 0.99 -3.78
CA MET A 93 -6.92 2.17 -4.26
C MET A 93 -6.11 2.88 -5.34
N ASP A 94 -6.76 3.18 -6.47
CA ASP A 94 -6.17 3.99 -7.55
C ASP A 94 -6.33 5.49 -7.27
N LYS A 95 -7.36 5.86 -6.48
CA LYS A 95 -7.66 7.24 -6.10
C LYS A 95 -8.10 7.32 -4.64
N MET A 96 -7.46 8.23 -3.91
CA MET A 96 -7.80 8.48 -2.50
C MET A 96 -9.15 9.21 -2.33
N PRO A 97 -9.92 8.89 -1.29
CA PRO A 97 -11.20 9.52 -1.01
C PRO A 97 -11.01 10.93 -0.43
N LYS A 98 -12.01 11.81 -0.66
CA LYS A 98 -11.98 13.20 -0.15
C LYS A 98 -12.18 13.33 1.37
N LYS A 99 -12.79 12.34 2.02
CA LYS A 99 -13.13 12.36 3.45
C LYS A 99 -12.50 11.17 4.18
N GLU A 100 -11.18 11.22 4.33
CA GLU A 100 -10.41 10.15 4.93
C GLU A 100 -10.93 9.70 6.31
N GLY A 101 -11.18 10.64 7.23
CA GLY A 101 -11.64 10.29 8.58
C GLY A 101 -12.98 9.57 8.63
N VAL A 102 -13.92 9.89 7.69
CA VAL A 102 -15.20 9.17 7.59
C VAL A 102 -14.98 7.77 7.04
N VAL A 103 -14.11 7.63 6.05
CA VAL A 103 -13.74 6.33 5.48
C VAL A 103 -13.10 5.46 6.54
N SER A 104 -12.14 5.99 7.30
CA SER A 104 -11.45 5.23 8.34
C SER A 104 -12.35 4.87 9.52
N PHE A 105 -13.40 5.63 9.80
CA PHE A 105 -14.38 5.28 10.84
C PHE A 105 -15.32 4.14 10.40
N ALA A 106 -15.52 3.94 9.10
CA ALA A 106 -16.49 2.97 8.58
C ALA A 106 -16.14 1.51 8.95
N GLY A 107 -14.86 1.12 8.95
CA GLY A 107 -14.43 -0.21 9.33
C GLY A 107 -14.71 -0.54 10.80
N PRO A 108 -14.20 0.26 11.76
CA PRO A 108 -14.52 0.08 13.18
C PRO A 108 -16.02 0.05 13.45
N LEU A 109 -16.81 0.93 12.81
CA LEU A 109 -18.27 0.93 12.94
C LEU A 109 -18.88 -0.40 12.47
N ALA A 110 -18.44 -0.92 11.33
CA ALA A 110 -18.91 -2.20 10.81
C ALA A 110 -18.55 -3.36 11.75
N SER A 111 -17.36 -3.33 12.34
CA SER A 111 -16.95 -4.32 13.33
C SER A 111 -17.79 -4.25 14.61
N ILE A 112 -18.13 -3.05 15.11
CA ILE A 112 -19.04 -2.88 16.24
C ILE A 112 -20.43 -3.47 15.92
N LEU A 113 -20.98 -3.16 14.75
CA LEU A 113 -22.28 -3.66 14.33
C LEU A 113 -22.28 -5.19 14.18
N LEU A 114 -21.23 -5.73 13.56
CA LEU A 114 -21.08 -7.18 13.41
C LEU A 114 -20.91 -7.89 14.77
N GLY A 115 -20.14 -7.30 15.69
CA GLY A 115 -20.00 -7.75 17.07
C GLY A 115 -21.35 -7.79 17.81
N ALA A 116 -22.16 -6.75 17.65
CA ALA A 116 -23.49 -6.68 18.22
C ALA A 116 -24.45 -7.74 17.64
N ILE A 117 -24.38 -7.99 16.32
CA ILE A 117 -25.14 -9.05 15.67
C ILE A 117 -24.73 -10.44 16.22
N PHE A 118 -23.44 -10.72 16.35
CA PHE A 118 -22.97 -11.97 16.92
C PHE A 118 -23.37 -12.11 18.39
N PHE A 119 -23.39 -11.02 19.16
CA PHE A 119 -23.89 -11.02 20.53
C PHE A 119 -25.39 -11.37 20.60
N ALA A 120 -26.20 -10.83 19.70
CA ALA A 120 -27.61 -11.17 19.61
C ALA A 120 -27.82 -12.66 19.28
N PHE A 121 -27.00 -13.25 18.41
CA PHE A 121 -27.01 -14.71 18.18
C PHE A 121 -26.56 -15.49 19.40
N TYR A 122 -25.53 -15.03 20.12
CA TYR A 122 -25.06 -15.67 21.36
C TYR A 122 -26.19 -15.91 22.36
N VAL A 123 -27.05 -14.91 22.58
CA VAL A 123 -28.17 -15.00 23.52
C VAL A 123 -29.37 -15.80 22.99
N SER A 124 -29.38 -16.09 21.68
CA SER A 124 -30.54 -16.71 21.00
C SER A 124 -30.37 -18.18 20.68
N VAL A 125 -29.14 -18.71 20.68
CA VAL A 125 -28.85 -20.11 20.28
C VAL A 125 -28.24 -20.90 21.40
N PRO A 126 -28.47 -22.26 21.43
CA PRO A 126 -27.91 -23.11 22.48
C PRO A 126 -26.41 -23.36 22.27
N TYR A 127 -25.78 -23.86 23.35
CA TYR A 127 -24.43 -24.39 23.31
C TYR A 127 -24.35 -25.63 22.39
N PRO A 128 -23.26 -25.83 21.65
CA PRO A 128 -21.99 -25.06 21.65
C PRO A 128 -21.95 -23.86 20.70
N LEU A 129 -22.99 -23.66 19.89
CA LEU A 129 -23.01 -22.57 18.89
C LEU A 129 -23.01 -21.18 19.53
N SER A 130 -23.64 -21.03 20.70
CA SER A 130 -23.58 -19.77 21.48
C SER A 130 -22.14 -19.40 21.83
N LYS A 131 -21.29 -20.34 22.22
CA LYS A 131 -19.89 -20.06 22.54
C LYS A 131 -19.10 -19.53 21.33
N PHE A 132 -19.38 -20.07 20.13
CA PHE A 132 -18.81 -19.58 18.89
C PHE A 132 -19.21 -18.11 18.63
N PHE A 133 -20.49 -17.80 18.76
CA PHE A 133 -20.97 -16.43 18.54
C PHE A 133 -20.46 -15.43 19.57
N LEU A 134 -20.31 -15.87 20.84
CA LEU A 134 -19.69 -15.03 21.86
C LEU A 134 -18.25 -14.69 21.49
N LEU A 135 -17.45 -15.69 21.10
CA LEU A 135 -16.06 -15.48 20.67
C LEU A 135 -15.99 -14.55 19.45
N MET A 136 -16.87 -14.72 18.48
CA MET A 136 -16.92 -13.83 17.30
C MET A 136 -17.32 -12.40 17.69
N SER A 137 -18.22 -12.23 18.62
CA SER A 137 -18.61 -10.92 19.17
C SER A 137 -17.40 -10.22 19.83
N GLU A 138 -16.72 -10.91 20.74
CA GLU A 138 -15.53 -10.41 21.45
C GLU A 138 -14.44 -9.98 20.45
N ILE A 139 -14.14 -10.83 19.46
CA ILE A 139 -13.14 -10.55 18.43
C ILE A 139 -13.50 -9.28 17.65
N ASN A 140 -14.75 -9.08 17.27
CA ASN A 140 -15.18 -7.91 16.51
C ASN A 140 -15.12 -6.63 17.34
N PHE A 141 -15.48 -6.66 18.62
CA PHE A 141 -15.33 -5.52 19.52
C PHE A 141 -13.84 -5.18 19.74
N ILE A 142 -12.98 -6.19 19.94
CA ILE A 142 -11.53 -6.00 20.07
C ILE A 142 -10.97 -5.40 18.77
N LEU A 143 -11.36 -5.91 17.60
CA LEU A 143 -10.95 -5.39 16.30
C LEU A 143 -11.33 -3.90 16.14
N ALA A 144 -12.54 -3.53 16.55
CA ALA A 144 -13.01 -2.15 16.49
C ALA A 144 -12.24 -1.24 17.46
N ILE A 145 -12.11 -1.64 18.74
CA ILE A 145 -11.43 -0.86 19.77
C ILE A 145 -9.95 -0.66 19.39
N PHE A 146 -9.29 -1.73 18.94
CA PHE A 146 -7.89 -1.67 18.54
C PHE A 146 -7.69 -0.72 17.35
N ASN A 147 -8.55 -0.81 16.33
CA ASN A 147 -8.47 0.09 15.19
C ASN A 147 -8.86 1.55 15.50
N LEU A 148 -9.60 1.81 16.57
CA LEU A 148 -9.93 3.17 17.02
C LEU A 148 -8.83 3.84 17.86
N ILE A 149 -7.76 3.13 18.23
CA ILE A 149 -6.60 3.75 18.90
C ILE A 149 -6.06 4.87 18.01
N PRO A 150 -5.93 6.11 18.52
CA PRO A 150 -5.59 7.29 17.71
C PRO A 150 -4.10 7.35 17.32
N ALA A 151 -3.61 6.32 16.68
CA ALA A 151 -2.20 6.13 16.34
C ALA A 151 -2.05 5.38 15.01
N PHE A 152 -1.10 5.79 14.16
CA PHE A 152 -0.74 5.01 12.98
C PHE A 152 -0.07 3.68 13.38
N PRO A 153 -0.26 2.63 12.56
CA PRO A 153 -0.95 2.58 11.25
C PRO A 153 -2.46 2.29 11.32
N LEU A 154 -3.07 2.40 12.50
CA LEU A 154 -4.47 2.06 12.75
C LEU A 154 -5.44 3.12 12.17
N ASP A 155 -6.71 2.76 12.01
CA ASP A 155 -7.74 3.67 11.49
C ASP A 155 -7.93 4.91 12.37
N GLY A 156 -7.80 4.76 13.68
CA GLY A 156 -7.82 5.86 14.64
C GLY A 156 -6.74 6.91 14.39
N GLY A 157 -5.57 6.50 13.88
CA GLY A 157 -4.52 7.41 13.43
C GLY A 157 -4.95 8.26 12.23
N ARG A 158 -5.62 7.65 11.25
CA ARG A 158 -6.21 8.35 10.09
C ARG A 158 -7.34 9.29 10.49
N ILE A 159 -8.18 8.87 11.44
CA ILE A 159 -9.23 9.73 12.02
C ILE A 159 -8.58 10.92 12.72
N LEU A 160 -7.57 10.69 13.58
CA LEU A 160 -6.82 11.73 14.26
C LEU A 160 -6.17 12.70 13.27
N ARG A 161 -5.49 12.17 12.24
CA ARG A 161 -4.93 12.97 11.14
C ARG A 161 -5.99 13.86 10.51
N SER A 162 -7.15 13.32 10.16
CA SER A 162 -8.21 14.08 9.49
C SER A 162 -8.76 15.23 10.33
N ILE A 163 -8.75 15.11 11.66
CA ILE A 163 -9.13 16.14 12.61
C ILE A 163 -8.05 17.20 12.74
N LEU A 164 -6.82 16.76 13.00
CA LEU A 164 -5.67 17.65 13.22
C LEU A 164 -5.26 18.40 11.95
N ALA A 165 -5.44 17.80 10.77
CA ALA A 165 -5.05 18.41 9.50
C ALA A 165 -5.79 19.74 9.23
N LYS A 166 -6.98 19.93 9.79
CA LYS A 166 -7.72 21.20 9.69
C LYS A 166 -7.00 22.36 10.38
N LYS A 167 -6.20 22.08 11.41
CA LYS A 167 -5.48 23.10 12.20
C LYS A 167 -4.00 23.16 11.87
N TYR A 168 -3.36 22.02 11.70
CA TYR A 168 -1.89 21.91 11.59
C TYR A 168 -1.39 21.58 10.18
N GLY A 169 -2.33 21.30 9.23
CA GLY A 169 -1.99 20.79 7.91
C GLY A 169 -1.71 19.29 7.90
N PHE A 170 -1.76 18.69 6.70
CA PHE A 170 -1.73 17.24 6.53
C PHE A 170 -0.41 16.59 7.01
N TYR A 171 0.73 17.21 6.69
CA TYR A 171 2.05 16.73 7.09
C TYR A 171 2.22 16.67 8.61
N GLN A 172 1.97 17.79 9.31
CA GLN A 172 2.12 17.84 10.76
C GLN A 172 1.14 16.91 11.49
N ALA A 173 -0.09 16.82 11.00
CA ALA A 173 -1.09 15.90 11.54
C ALA A 173 -0.66 14.44 11.42
N THR A 174 -0.07 14.06 10.28
CA THR A 174 0.46 12.70 10.07
C THR A 174 1.61 12.42 11.03
N ARG A 175 2.55 13.36 11.15
CA ARG A 175 3.69 13.24 12.05
C ARG A 175 3.25 13.04 13.51
N ILE A 176 2.30 13.84 13.99
CA ILE A 176 1.77 13.70 15.36
C ILE A 176 1.15 12.32 15.57
N ALA A 177 0.32 11.84 14.64
CA ALA A 177 -0.32 10.53 14.74
C ALA A 177 0.70 9.37 14.64
N ALA A 178 1.76 9.53 13.83
CA ALA A 178 2.83 8.56 13.71
C ALA A 178 3.72 8.52 14.95
N GLU A 179 4.09 9.66 15.51
CA GLU A 179 4.85 9.74 16.76
C GLU A 179 4.10 9.11 17.93
N LEU A 180 2.77 9.33 18.00
CA LEU A 180 1.92 8.68 18.98
C LEU A 180 1.90 7.15 18.79
N GLY A 181 1.83 6.69 17.54
CA GLY A 181 1.91 5.26 17.20
C GLY A 181 3.23 4.63 17.61
N LYS A 182 4.34 5.29 17.31
CA LYS A 182 5.68 4.84 17.74
C LYS A 182 5.83 4.78 19.26
N PHE A 183 5.33 5.80 19.96
CA PHE A 183 5.34 5.84 21.42
C PHE A 183 4.56 4.67 22.02
N LEU A 184 3.34 4.43 21.57
CA LEU A 184 2.53 3.30 22.00
C LEU A 184 3.20 1.96 21.68
N ALA A 185 3.79 1.83 20.49
CA ALA A 185 4.51 0.63 20.08
C ALA A 185 5.71 0.33 21.00
N ILE A 186 6.50 1.34 21.37
CA ILE A 186 7.63 1.17 22.30
C ILE A 186 7.13 0.70 23.66
N PHE A 187 6.04 1.29 24.18
CA PHE A 187 5.45 0.89 25.45
C PHE A 187 4.94 -0.56 25.40
N MET A 188 4.24 -0.91 24.33
CA MET A 188 3.76 -2.29 24.08
C MET A 188 4.92 -3.28 23.95
N ALA A 189 6.04 -2.87 23.30
CA ALA A 189 7.21 -3.72 23.11
C ALA A 189 7.89 -4.03 24.45
N ILE A 190 8.06 -3.02 25.31
CA ILE A 190 8.65 -3.21 26.65
C ILE A 190 7.78 -4.18 27.47
N TYR A 191 6.47 -3.96 27.51
CA TYR A 191 5.57 -4.88 28.22
C TYR A 191 5.56 -6.28 27.58
N GLY A 192 5.53 -6.34 26.25
CA GLY A 192 5.52 -7.59 25.50
C GLY A 192 6.75 -8.46 25.71
N LEU A 193 7.91 -7.83 25.84
CA LEU A 193 9.19 -8.51 26.06
C LEU A 193 9.19 -9.35 27.36
N PHE A 194 8.52 -8.87 28.40
CA PHE A 194 8.50 -9.53 29.70
C PHE A 194 7.30 -10.44 29.91
N PHE A 195 6.16 -10.16 29.26
CA PHE A 195 4.89 -10.81 29.60
C PHE A 195 4.19 -11.50 28.43
N ASN A 196 4.41 -11.05 27.17
CA ASN A 196 3.65 -11.57 26.05
C ASN A 196 4.35 -11.35 24.70
N LEU A 197 4.98 -12.38 24.18
CA LEU A 197 5.71 -12.32 22.91
C LEU A 197 4.83 -11.89 21.71
N TRP A 198 3.52 -12.23 21.72
CA TRP A 198 2.59 -11.77 20.68
C TRP A 198 2.42 -10.25 20.70
N LEU A 199 2.37 -9.66 21.89
CA LEU A 199 2.28 -8.21 22.03
C LEU A 199 3.56 -7.52 21.51
N LEU A 200 4.73 -8.13 21.70
CA LEU A 200 5.99 -7.65 21.15
C LEU A 200 5.96 -7.65 19.61
N LEU A 201 5.45 -8.72 18.98
CA LEU A 201 5.33 -8.78 17.51
C LEU A 201 4.36 -7.73 16.96
N ILE A 202 3.22 -7.52 17.64
CA ILE A 202 2.26 -6.46 17.29
C ILE A 202 2.90 -5.08 17.44
N ALA A 203 3.68 -4.85 18.50
CA ALA A 203 4.38 -3.59 18.72
C ALA A 203 5.38 -3.27 17.60
N ILE A 204 6.17 -4.26 17.17
CA ILE A 204 7.10 -4.12 16.03
C ILE A 204 6.31 -3.72 14.76
N PHE A 205 5.20 -4.39 14.49
CA PHE A 205 4.36 -4.09 13.33
C PHE A 205 3.80 -2.65 13.38
N ILE A 206 3.30 -2.22 14.54
CA ILE A 206 2.79 -0.84 14.73
C ILE A 206 3.91 0.17 14.53
N TYR A 207 5.09 -0.05 15.11
CA TYR A 207 6.23 0.85 14.96
C TYR A 207 6.66 1.01 13.49
N MET A 208 6.79 -0.12 12.78
CA MET A 208 7.15 -0.11 11.36
C MET A 208 6.08 0.61 10.51
N GLY A 209 4.80 0.32 10.74
CA GLY A 209 3.70 0.94 9.99
C GLY A 209 3.60 2.45 10.26
N ALA A 210 3.77 2.90 11.50
CA ALA A 210 3.78 4.32 11.84
C ALA A 210 4.97 5.05 11.19
N ASN A 211 6.13 4.41 11.15
CA ASN A 211 7.32 4.97 10.51
C ASN A 211 7.16 5.09 8.99
N GLU A 212 6.55 4.10 8.34
CA GLU A 212 6.29 4.14 6.89
C GLU A 212 5.27 5.24 6.52
N GLU A 213 4.19 5.42 7.30
CA GLU A 213 3.21 6.50 7.07
C GLU A 213 3.86 7.89 7.19
N GLU A 214 4.73 8.11 8.19
CA GLU A 214 5.46 9.36 8.35
C GLU A 214 6.42 9.60 7.18
N LYS A 215 7.18 8.58 6.79
CA LYS A 215 8.15 8.67 5.70
C LYS A 215 7.48 8.99 4.37
N LEU A 216 6.37 8.34 4.03
CA LEU A 216 5.62 8.60 2.81
C LEU A 216 5.16 10.05 2.72
N VAL A 217 4.58 10.59 3.80
CA VAL A 217 4.07 11.97 3.82
C VAL A 217 5.22 12.98 3.84
N THR A 218 6.36 12.65 4.45
CA THR A 218 7.56 13.48 4.39
C THR A 218 8.05 13.61 2.94
N ILE A 219 8.18 12.49 2.22
CA ILE A 219 8.57 12.49 0.80
C ILE A 219 7.58 13.30 -0.05
N GLU A 220 6.27 13.07 0.15
CA GLU A 220 5.25 13.85 -0.57
C GLU A 220 5.34 15.36 -0.27
N SER A 221 5.56 15.73 0.99
CA SER A 221 5.70 17.13 1.40
C SER A 221 6.95 17.79 0.80
N LEU A 222 8.06 17.06 0.74
CA LEU A 222 9.30 17.54 0.12
C LEU A 222 9.10 17.77 -1.37
N LEU A 223 8.57 16.78 -2.07
CA LEU A 223 8.40 16.82 -3.53
C LEU A 223 7.29 17.76 -3.99
N SER A 224 6.29 18.05 -3.14
CA SER A 224 5.16 18.93 -3.50
C SER A 224 5.56 20.36 -3.88
N ARG A 225 6.76 20.78 -3.51
CA ARG A 225 7.30 22.11 -3.79
C ARG A 225 8.01 22.21 -5.15
N PHE A 226 8.22 21.07 -5.82
CA PHE A 226 9.01 20.98 -7.04
C PHE A 226 8.15 20.59 -8.24
N LYS A 227 8.58 21.06 -9.40
CA LYS A 227 8.11 20.61 -10.70
C LYS A 227 9.14 19.65 -11.31
N VAL A 228 8.73 18.92 -12.34
CA VAL A 228 9.62 18.02 -13.09
C VAL A 228 10.85 18.79 -13.62
N GLY A 229 10.66 20.00 -14.14
CA GLY A 229 11.73 20.84 -14.65
C GLY A 229 12.82 21.22 -13.65
N ASP A 230 12.52 21.15 -12.33
CA ASP A 230 13.47 21.47 -11.28
C ASP A 230 14.44 20.32 -10.99
N LEU A 231 13.98 19.06 -11.21
CA LEU A 231 14.71 17.84 -10.82
C LEU A 231 15.08 16.94 -12.00
N MET A 232 14.59 17.24 -13.23
CA MET A 232 14.92 16.46 -14.41
C MET A 232 16.40 16.59 -14.82
N THR A 233 16.96 15.56 -15.41
CA THR A 233 18.23 15.64 -16.13
C THR A 233 17.99 16.31 -17.48
N ARG A 234 18.66 17.46 -17.72
CA ARG A 234 18.49 18.28 -18.93
C ARG A 234 19.36 17.82 -20.09
N GLU A 235 20.58 17.36 -19.80
CA GLU A 235 21.52 16.84 -20.82
C GLU A 235 21.16 15.38 -21.14
N VAL A 236 20.18 15.20 -22.03
CA VAL A 236 19.69 13.88 -22.41
C VAL A 236 20.40 13.41 -23.67
N VAL A 237 21.08 12.26 -23.55
CA VAL A 237 21.56 11.55 -24.73
C VAL A 237 20.36 10.85 -25.37
N ALA A 238 20.07 11.20 -26.61
CA ALA A 238 19.03 10.56 -27.43
C ALA A 238 19.67 9.74 -28.54
N VAL A 239 18.93 8.75 -29.03
CA VAL A 239 19.33 7.91 -30.18
C VAL A 239 18.40 8.18 -31.36
N THR A 240 18.85 7.87 -32.57
CA THR A 240 18.04 8.00 -33.78
C THR A 240 17.46 6.67 -34.21
N PRO A 241 16.33 6.61 -34.92
CA PRO A 241 15.65 5.38 -35.31
C PRO A 241 16.47 4.48 -36.25
N ASP A 242 17.42 5.04 -36.98
CA ASP A 242 18.33 4.38 -37.92
C ASP A 242 19.55 3.73 -37.27
N MET A 243 19.88 4.06 -36.02
CA MET A 243 20.91 3.36 -35.23
C MET A 243 20.56 1.89 -35.08
N THR A 244 21.61 1.07 -34.88
CA THR A 244 21.44 -0.36 -34.66
C THR A 244 21.37 -0.72 -33.17
N VAL A 245 20.87 -1.91 -32.87
CA VAL A 245 20.89 -2.52 -31.53
C VAL A 245 22.32 -2.54 -30.97
N GLY A 246 23.31 -2.90 -31.78
CA GLY A 246 24.71 -2.92 -31.40
C GLY A 246 25.25 -1.54 -31.01
N ASP A 247 24.87 -0.48 -31.73
CA ASP A 247 25.25 0.89 -31.40
C ASP A 247 24.69 1.32 -30.05
N VAL A 248 23.42 1.00 -29.81
CA VAL A 248 22.73 1.37 -28.55
C VAL A 248 23.26 0.55 -27.38
N LEU A 249 23.57 -0.72 -27.56
CA LEU A 249 24.22 -1.54 -26.52
C LEU A 249 25.60 -0.97 -26.14
N ARG A 250 26.41 -0.56 -27.13
CA ARG A 250 27.71 0.09 -26.88
C ARG A 250 27.52 1.39 -26.09
N LEU A 251 26.54 2.21 -26.48
CA LEU A 251 26.20 3.44 -25.78
C LEU A 251 25.74 3.19 -24.33
N MET A 252 24.96 2.11 -24.08
CA MET A 252 24.57 1.67 -22.74
C MET A 252 25.78 1.29 -21.87
N PHE A 253 26.75 0.61 -22.44
CA PHE A 253 28.00 0.26 -21.74
C PHE A 253 28.87 1.48 -21.43
N GLU A 254 28.99 2.41 -22.35
CA GLU A 254 29.82 3.62 -22.19
C GLU A 254 29.19 4.61 -21.19
N ARG A 255 27.89 4.89 -21.32
CA ARG A 255 27.19 5.92 -20.53
C ARG A 255 26.55 5.39 -19.24
N LYS A 256 26.51 4.07 -19.05
CA LYS A 256 25.87 3.41 -17.89
C LYS A 256 24.38 3.71 -17.72
N HIS A 257 23.70 4.06 -18.84
CA HIS A 257 22.25 4.26 -18.85
C HIS A 257 21.56 3.11 -19.58
N LEU A 258 20.49 2.58 -19.01
CA LEU A 258 19.76 1.42 -19.52
C LEU A 258 18.55 1.78 -20.39
N GLY A 259 18.52 2.97 -20.97
CA GLY A 259 17.47 3.35 -21.90
C GLY A 259 17.58 4.80 -22.34
N TYR A 260 17.20 5.03 -23.60
CA TYR A 260 17.35 6.28 -24.32
C TYR A 260 16.08 6.66 -25.04
N PRO A 261 15.67 7.96 -25.04
CA PRO A 261 14.65 8.46 -25.95
C PRO A 261 15.10 8.29 -27.41
N VAL A 262 14.17 7.89 -28.28
CA VAL A 262 14.39 7.84 -29.72
C VAL A 262 13.82 9.10 -30.34
N VAL A 263 14.65 9.87 -31.01
CA VAL A 263 14.30 11.19 -31.56
C VAL A 263 14.50 11.19 -33.09
N LYS A 264 13.50 11.75 -33.79
CA LYS A 264 13.55 12.00 -35.23
C LYS A 264 13.11 13.42 -35.50
N ASN A 265 13.93 14.21 -36.22
CA ASN A 265 13.68 15.62 -36.54
C ASN A 265 13.39 16.49 -35.28
N GLY A 266 13.98 16.16 -34.14
CA GLY A 266 13.80 16.91 -32.90
C GLY A 266 12.59 16.45 -32.04
N GLU A 267 11.73 15.56 -32.55
CA GLU A 267 10.56 15.04 -31.86
C GLU A 267 10.83 13.65 -31.29
N VAL A 268 10.26 13.36 -30.13
CA VAL A 268 10.34 12.03 -29.49
C VAL A 268 9.34 11.10 -30.17
N ILE A 269 9.86 10.04 -30.80
CA ILE A 269 9.05 9.05 -31.51
C ILE A 269 9.00 7.68 -30.80
N GLY A 270 9.84 7.48 -29.78
CA GLY A 270 9.93 6.22 -29.06
C GLY A 270 10.89 6.31 -27.87
N ILE A 271 11.01 5.20 -27.19
CA ILE A 271 12.03 4.95 -26.17
C ILE A 271 12.61 3.55 -26.39
N VAL A 272 13.91 3.40 -26.25
CA VAL A 272 14.57 2.08 -26.28
C VAL A 272 15.24 1.83 -24.93
N THR A 273 14.98 0.66 -24.37
CA THR A 273 15.54 0.21 -23.08
C THR A 273 16.35 -1.08 -23.28
N LEU A 274 17.13 -1.45 -22.25
CA LEU A 274 17.85 -2.72 -22.27
C LEU A 274 16.92 -3.91 -22.54
N HIS A 275 15.69 -3.87 -22.02
CA HIS A 275 14.70 -4.94 -22.24
C HIS A 275 14.29 -5.07 -23.70
N ASP A 276 14.25 -3.99 -24.44
CA ASP A 276 13.85 -3.97 -25.86
C ASP A 276 14.95 -4.54 -26.76
N VAL A 277 16.22 -4.44 -26.37
CA VAL A 277 17.39 -4.86 -27.18
C VAL A 277 17.96 -6.22 -26.81
N VAL A 278 17.68 -6.74 -25.61
CA VAL A 278 18.18 -8.05 -25.18
C VAL A 278 17.64 -9.17 -26.08
N GLY A 279 18.55 -9.99 -26.62
CA GLY A 279 18.23 -11.13 -27.50
C GLY A 279 17.84 -10.73 -28.93
N LYS A 280 18.04 -9.47 -29.32
CA LYS A 280 17.89 -9.01 -30.72
C LYS A 280 19.22 -9.06 -31.46
N ASP A 281 19.16 -9.19 -32.79
CA ASP A 281 20.33 -9.10 -33.65
C ASP A 281 20.94 -7.70 -33.60
N GLU A 282 22.26 -7.62 -33.51
CA GLU A 282 22.98 -6.33 -33.36
C GLU A 282 22.79 -5.39 -34.58
N ASN A 283 22.48 -5.93 -35.75
CA ASN A 283 22.21 -5.13 -36.95
C ASN A 283 20.76 -4.66 -37.07
N THR A 284 19.86 -5.11 -36.18
CA THR A 284 18.45 -4.65 -36.18
C THR A 284 18.36 -3.17 -35.88
N LYS A 285 17.53 -2.44 -36.63
CA LYS A 285 17.33 -1.01 -36.41
C LYS A 285 16.48 -0.74 -35.19
N ILE A 286 16.77 0.35 -34.49
CA ILE A 286 16.06 0.77 -33.28
C ILE A 286 14.58 1.03 -33.55
N GLU A 287 14.20 1.53 -34.72
CA GLU A 287 12.80 1.75 -35.08
C GLU A 287 11.93 0.48 -35.07
N GLU A 288 12.56 -0.70 -35.21
CA GLU A 288 11.87 -1.99 -35.22
C GLU A 288 11.65 -2.56 -33.81
N VAL A 289 12.47 -2.16 -32.84
CA VAL A 289 12.47 -2.70 -31.48
C VAL A 289 12.02 -1.70 -30.43
N MET A 290 12.03 -0.40 -30.72
CA MET A 290 11.67 0.65 -29.76
C MET A 290 10.20 0.56 -29.32
N THR A 291 9.93 0.94 -28.10
CA THR A 291 8.57 1.18 -27.59
C THR A 291 8.08 2.55 -28.10
N ARG A 292 7.04 2.56 -28.96
CA ARG A 292 6.49 3.78 -29.55
C ARG A 292 5.59 4.57 -28.62
N ASN A 293 4.90 3.89 -27.72
CA ASN A 293 3.97 4.53 -26.79
C ASN A 293 4.73 5.07 -25.56
N VAL A 294 5.36 6.22 -25.73
CA VAL A 294 6.20 6.85 -24.68
C VAL A 294 5.31 7.62 -23.71
N ILE A 295 5.48 7.36 -22.41
CA ILE A 295 4.86 8.16 -21.38
C ILE A 295 5.69 9.43 -21.20
N THR A 296 5.09 10.57 -21.53
CA THR A 296 5.73 11.87 -21.47
C THR A 296 5.10 12.76 -20.40
N VAL A 297 5.87 13.69 -19.88
CA VAL A 297 5.44 14.77 -19.00
C VAL A 297 6.04 16.10 -19.45
N THR A 298 5.51 17.20 -18.95
CA THR A 298 6.07 18.53 -19.22
C THR A 298 6.95 19.01 -18.06
N PRO A 299 7.85 19.99 -18.28
CA PRO A 299 8.63 20.60 -17.19
C PRO A 299 7.77 21.18 -16.08
N ASP A 300 6.56 21.66 -16.40
CA ASP A 300 5.62 22.24 -15.44
C ASP A 300 4.80 21.20 -14.66
N THR A 301 4.90 19.93 -14.99
CA THR A 301 4.20 18.85 -14.28
C THR A 301 4.64 18.84 -12.81
N PRO A 302 3.69 18.84 -11.83
CA PRO A 302 4.02 18.68 -10.41
C PRO A 302 4.79 17.38 -10.17
N MET A 303 5.84 17.42 -9.35
CA MET A 303 6.69 16.25 -9.10
C MET A 303 5.92 15.06 -8.49
N ILE A 304 4.91 15.36 -7.67
CA ILE A 304 4.02 14.33 -7.08
C ILE A 304 3.24 13.58 -8.16
N ASP A 305 2.79 14.28 -9.21
CA ASP A 305 2.06 13.64 -10.30
C ASP A 305 2.98 12.79 -11.16
N ALA A 306 4.21 13.26 -11.42
CA ALA A 306 5.24 12.47 -12.09
C ALA A 306 5.59 11.19 -11.30
N LEU A 307 5.71 11.28 -9.96
CA LEU A 307 5.93 10.13 -9.09
C LEU A 307 4.78 9.11 -9.19
N ARG A 308 3.53 9.59 -9.20
CA ARG A 308 2.34 8.72 -9.36
C ARG A 308 2.33 8.02 -10.72
N ILE A 309 2.68 8.75 -11.79
CA ILE A 309 2.78 8.17 -13.13
C ILE A 309 3.85 7.07 -13.16
N LEU A 310 5.06 7.32 -12.62
CA LEU A 310 6.12 6.31 -12.52
C LEU A 310 5.69 5.06 -11.74
N ALA A 311 4.94 5.25 -10.64
CA ALA A 311 4.46 4.16 -9.80
C ALA A 311 3.35 3.35 -10.50
N SER A 312 2.37 4.01 -11.13
CA SER A 312 1.20 3.34 -11.73
C SER A 312 1.49 2.68 -13.07
N SER A 313 2.36 3.27 -13.88
CA SER A 313 2.71 2.75 -15.21
C SER A 313 3.79 1.66 -15.19
N GLY A 314 4.46 1.47 -14.05
CA GLY A 314 5.54 0.48 -13.92
C GLY A 314 6.83 0.84 -14.66
N VAL A 315 6.90 2.03 -15.32
CA VAL A 315 8.11 2.47 -16.03
C VAL A 315 9.17 3.00 -15.07
N GLY A 316 10.44 2.88 -15.44
CA GLY A 316 11.57 3.38 -14.64
C GLY A 316 11.92 4.84 -14.88
N ARG A 317 11.34 5.46 -15.93
CA ARG A 317 11.67 6.81 -16.37
C ARG A 317 10.53 7.47 -17.14
N LEU A 318 10.48 8.80 -17.12
CA LEU A 318 9.57 9.63 -17.90
C LEU A 318 10.39 10.52 -18.84
N VAL A 319 9.96 10.60 -20.09
CA VAL A 319 10.55 11.53 -21.05
C VAL A 319 9.88 12.89 -20.88
N VAL A 320 10.68 13.93 -20.70
CA VAL A 320 10.17 15.28 -20.51
C VAL A 320 10.19 16.01 -21.84
N VAL A 321 9.02 16.47 -22.26
CA VAL A 321 8.82 17.17 -23.53
C VAL A 321 8.23 18.55 -23.31
N ASP A 322 8.68 19.51 -24.12
CA ASP A 322 8.08 20.84 -24.22
C ASP A 322 7.82 21.15 -25.69
N ASN A 323 6.56 21.47 -26.04
CA ASN A 323 6.12 21.68 -27.40
C ASN A 323 6.55 20.55 -28.38
N GLY A 324 6.47 19.31 -27.94
CA GLY A 324 6.84 18.10 -28.69
C GLY A 324 8.34 17.80 -28.75
N LYS A 325 9.20 18.69 -28.27
CA LYS A 325 10.65 18.52 -28.27
C LYS A 325 11.15 17.93 -26.96
N LEU A 326 12.17 17.07 -27.04
CA LEU A 326 12.87 16.52 -25.90
C LEU A 326 13.60 17.64 -25.14
N VAL A 327 13.27 17.84 -23.85
CA VAL A 327 13.91 18.84 -22.98
C VAL A 327 14.54 18.23 -21.72
N GLY A 328 14.23 16.97 -21.41
CA GLY A 328 14.78 16.30 -20.23
C GLY A 328 14.34 14.85 -20.10
N ILE A 329 14.84 14.19 -19.07
CA ILE A 329 14.42 12.88 -18.62
C ILE A 329 14.35 12.89 -17.09
N LEU A 330 13.33 12.24 -16.53
CA LEU A 330 13.18 12.05 -15.09
C LEU A 330 13.16 10.57 -14.79
N THR A 331 14.07 10.11 -13.95
CA THR A 331 14.15 8.70 -13.53
C THR A 331 13.79 8.53 -12.06
N ARG A 332 13.47 7.30 -11.65
CA ARG A 332 13.28 6.97 -10.22
C ARG A 332 14.53 7.32 -9.40
N THR A 333 15.72 7.12 -9.97
CA THR A 333 17.00 7.42 -9.31
C THR A 333 17.16 8.92 -9.05
N ASP A 334 16.72 9.77 -9.98
CA ASP A 334 16.78 11.23 -9.79
C ASP A 334 15.88 11.68 -8.64
N ILE A 335 14.68 11.08 -8.54
CA ILE A 335 13.76 11.37 -7.42
C ILE A 335 14.36 10.91 -6.07
N VAL A 336 14.93 9.70 -6.01
CA VAL A 336 15.55 9.19 -4.77
C VAL A 336 16.70 10.10 -4.34
N LYS A 337 17.61 10.46 -5.26
CA LYS A 337 18.71 11.38 -4.96
C LYS A 337 18.21 12.75 -4.51
N ALA A 338 17.17 13.29 -5.16
CA ALA A 338 16.60 14.56 -4.77
C ALA A 338 16.00 14.51 -3.36
N VAL A 339 15.29 13.43 -3.00
CA VAL A 339 14.75 13.24 -1.64
C VAL A 339 15.87 13.16 -0.62
N GLU A 340 16.93 12.37 -0.86
CA GLU A 340 18.08 12.25 0.03
C GLU A 340 18.76 13.62 0.29
N ILE A 341 18.98 14.41 -0.75
CA ILE A 341 19.54 15.75 -0.64
C ILE A 341 18.61 16.67 0.17
N LEU A 342 17.30 16.64 -0.11
CA LEU A 342 16.31 17.49 0.55
C LEU A 342 16.15 17.13 2.03
N GLU A 343 16.19 15.85 2.39
CA GLU A 343 16.17 15.40 3.78
C GLU A 343 17.37 15.95 4.56
N VAL A 344 18.59 15.79 4.03
CA VAL A 344 19.81 16.33 4.67
C VAL A 344 19.73 17.85 4.84
N TYR A 345 19.19 18.57 3.86
CA TYR A 345 19.08 20.04 3.91
C TYR A 345 18.03 20.51 4.94
N GLN A 346 16.99 19.73 5.21
CA GLN A 346 16.01 20.03 6.26
C GLN A 346 16.56 19.79 7.68
N PHE A 347 17.41 18.77 7.86
CA PHE A 347 18.05 18.50 9.15
C PHE A 347 19.17 19.51 9.50
N ALA A 348 19.65 20.28 8.52
CA ALA A 348 20.70 21.29 8.70
C ALA A 348 20.15 22.69 9.04
N LYS A 349 18.83 22.88 9.06
CA LYS A 349 18.13 24.11 9.48
C LYS A 349 17.41 23.90 10.80
#